data_144e5564f89717718031ae784f00cb02
#
_entry.id   144e5564f89717718031ae784f00cb02
#
_cell.length_a   1.000
_cell.length_b   1.000
_cell.length_c   1.000
_cell.angle_alpha   90.00
_cell.angle_beta   90.00
_cell.angle_gamma   90.00
#
_symmetry.space_group_name_H-M   'P 1'
#
loop_
_entity.id
_entity.type
_entity.pdbx_description
1 polymer ?
#
loop_
_entity_poly.entity_id
_entity_poly.type
_entity_poly.pdbx_seq_one_letter_code
_entity_poly.pdbx_strand_id
1 'polypeptide(L)'
;MFVSGKSVLFAGTLSLLIAVAARAQLPQAPPPPTPGLAPAPVPPPPVRTRYFTSLTNIEVEKYLQYNDLIFIPIGNVQAYGVLPVDCEYVAAEAMALKMAEETDGLVFPYLQFTYPGDGIIGRGTVHVSPAAGIAYLKPIARSLLRQGFKRQIYITVGNNAAPETVSPLVLEFFYETKTPALYIEGDVLLRKVNADFTKVMFGAYSVLNRLDDIPLNFTPTVAKHDIDQGLATLRMINSSGGARDGIVGFVMFEDDAGAPVKAVTAEQRAAWAKEGADMIEAAVKQADMKKVVQSLLDHQRFTREYLIPKFDSLPR
;
A
#
# COMPACT_ATOMS: atom_id res chain seq x y z
N MET A 1 -5.40 50.44 28.15
CA MET A 1 -6.30 50.51 29.33
C MET A 1 -6.23 49.12 29.98
N PHE A 2 -5.48 49.04 31.06
CA PHE A 2 -5.25 47.79 31.81
C PHE A 2 -6.36 47.57 32.81
N VAL A 3 -6.87 46.35 32.95
CA VAL A 3 -7.59 45.95 34.17
C VAL A 3 -7.07 44.57 34.60
N SER A 4 -6.42 44.59 35.74
CA SER A 4 -5.94 43.48 36.54
C SER A 4 -7.09 42.85 37.33
N GLY A 5 -7.16 41.53 37.40
CA GLY A 5 -8.08 40.77 38.22
C GLY A 5 -7.36 39.69 39.01
N LYS A 6 -7.32 39.85 40.32
CA LYS A 6 -6.61 39.07 41.34
C LYS A 6 -7.17 37.68 41.55
N SER A 7 -6.27 36.71 41.70
CA SER A 7 -6.51 35.37 42.21
C SER A 7 -6.89 35.34 43.68
N VAL A 8 -7.87 34.53 44.06
CA VAL A 8 -8.16 34.17 45.46
C VAL A 8 -7.96 32.64 45.58
N LEU A 9 -6.97 32.28 46.37
CA LEU A 9 -6.74 30.89 46.85
C LEU A 9 -7.75 30.59 47.98
N PHE A 10 -8.49 29.50 47.85
CA PHE A 10 -9.15 28.86 49.00
C PHE A 10 -8.49 27.51 49.27
N ALA A 11 -7.78 27.45 50.42
CA ALA A 11 -7.28 26.21 51.00
C ALA A 11 -8.38 25.60 51.89
N GLY A 12 -8.91 24.49 51.52
CA GLY A 12 -9.85 23.70 52.33
C GLY A 12 -9.20 22.36 52.72
N THR A 13 -8.75 22.26 53.94
CA THR A 13 -8.28 21.00 54.58
C THR A 13 -9.45 20.10 54.90
N LEU A 14 -9.53 18.95 54.23
CA LEU A 14 -10.52 17.91 54.53
C LEU A 14 -9.82 16.75 55.26
N SER A 15 -10.04 16.64 56.56
CA SER A 15 -9.54 15.52 57.37
C SER A 15 -10.38 14.27 57.10
N LEU A 16 -9.76 13.24 56.57
CA LEU A 16 -10.39 11.96 56.29
C LEU A 16 -10.14 11.00 57.48
N LEU A 17 -11.17 10.70 58.25
CA LEU A 17 -11.19 9.66 59.27
C LEU A 17 -11.21 8.30 58.58
N ILE A 18 -10.12 7.54 58.73
CA ILE A 18 -10.05 6.15 58.26
C ILE A 18 -10.59 5.23 59.37
N ALA A 19 -11.78 4.68 59.17
CA ALA A 19 -12.30 3.60 59.98
C ALA A 19 -11.73 2.26 59.47
N VAL A 20 -10.84 1.65 60.22
CA VAL A 20 -10.32 0.29 59.97
C VAL A 20 -11.37 -0.73 60.39
N ALA A 21 -12.13 -1.26 59.42
CA ALA A 21 -13.01 -2.41 59.64
C ALA A 21 -12.17 -3.70 59.46
N ALA A 22 -12.00 -4.45 60.55
CA ALA A 22 -11.42 -5.78 60.53
C ALA A 22 -12.35 -6.73 59.73
N ARG A 23 -11.94 -7.08 58.50
CA ARG A 23 -12.60 -8.12 57.70
C ARG A 23 -12.11 -9.48 58.16
N ALA A 24 -13.03 -10.28 58.75
CA ALA A 24 -12.79 -11.71 58.98
C ALA A 24 -12.49 -12.38 57.61
N GLN A 25 -11.31 -12.97 57.45
CA GLN A 25 -10.97 -13.76 56.28
C GLN A 25 -11.76 -15.07 56.29
N LEU A 26 -12.67 -15.22 55.36
CA LEU A 26 -13.26 -16.52 55.05
C LEU A 26 -12.18 -17.44 54.47
N PRO A 27 -12.21 -18.77 54.75
CA PRO A 27 -11.27 -19.70 54.17
C PRO A 27 -11.34 -19.63 52.64
N GLN A 28 -10.19 -19.32 51.99
CA GLN A 28 -10.12 -19.31 50.52
C GLN A 28 -10.26 -20.76 50.03
N ALA A 29 -11.19 -20.95 49.10
CA ALA A 29 -11.27 -22.20 48.34
C ALA A 29 -9.95 -22.46 47.60
N PRO A 30 -9.50 -23.71 47.47
CA PRO A 30 -8.29 -24.03 46.73
C PRO A 30 -8.41 -23.49 45.30
N PRO A 31 -7.32 -22.93 44.72
CA PRO A 31 -7.34 -22.42 43.35
C PRO A 31 -7.76 -23.54 42.40
N PRO A 32 -8.57 -23.23 41.37
CA PRO A 32 -8.92 -24.21 40.35
C PRO A 32 -7.65 -24.74 39.69
N PRO A 33 -7.63 -26.01 39.25
CA PRO A 33 -6.47 -26.60 38.59
C PRO A 33 -6.11 -25.73 37.37
N THR A 34 -4.83 -25.36 37.28
CA THR A 34 -4.29 -24.57 36.15
C THR A 34 -4.66 -25.33 34.87
N PRO A 35 -5.41 -24.70 33.94
CA PRO A 35 -5.65 -25.34 32.64
C PRO A 35 -4.29 -25.65 32.04
N GLY A 36 -4.05 -26.91 31.66
CA GLY A 36 -2.84 -27.30 30.96
C GLY A 36 -2.65 -26.33 29.77
N LEU A 37 -1.47 -25.71 29.66
CA LEU A 37 -1.15 -24.87 28.54
C LEU A 37 -1.43 -25.65 27.27
N ALA A 38 -2.41 -25.20 26.49
CA ALA A 38 -2.63 -25.75 25.17
C ALA A 38 -1.28 -25.76 24.42
N PRO A 39 -0.92 -26.86 23.75
CA PRO A 39 0.33 -26.91 22.99
C PRO A 39 0.39 -25.69 22.10
N ALA A 40 1.56 -25.04 22.07
CA ALA A 40 1.77 -23.88 21.23
C ALA A 40 1.34 -24.21 19.79
N PRO A 41 0.57 -23.34 19.12
CA PRO A 41 0.11 -23.62 17.76
C PRO A 41 1.33 -23.93 16.89
N VAL A 42 1.28 -25.09 16.22
CA VAL A 42 2.31 -25.49 15.27
C VAL A 42 2.36 -24.42 14.17
N PRO A 43 3.52 -23.82 13.91
CA PRO A 43 3.62 -22.82 12.85
C PRO A 43 3.15 -23.45 11.52
N PRO A 44 2.38 -22.71 10.70
CA PRO A 44 1.90 -23.23 9.43
C PRO A 44 3.09 -23.60 8.53
N PRO A 45 2.95 -24.63 7.68
CA PRO A 45 4.01 -24.98 6.75
C PRO A 45 4.27 -23.83 5.80
N PRO A 46 5.54 -23.55 5.46
CA PRO A 46 5.88 -22.50 4.51
C PRO A 46 5.23 -22.77 3.16
N VAL A 47 4.69 -21.73 2.53
CA VAL A 47 4.19 -21.83 1.16
C VAL A 47 5.36 -22.02 0.20
N ARG A 48 5.16 -22.82 -0.85
CA ARG A 48 6.17 -23.10 -1.89
C ARG A 48 6.57 -21.84 -2.65
N THR A 49 5.63 -20.92 -2.86
CA THR A 49 5.83 -19.64 -3.52
C THR A 49 4.87 -18.61 -2.94
N ARG A 50 5.25 -17.33 -2.99
CA ARG A 50 4.36 -16.23 -2.61
C ARG A 50 3.39 -15.83 -3.72
N TYR A 51 3.61 -16.24 -4.95
CA TYR A 51 2.73 -15.93 -6.06
C TYR A 51 1.48 -16.81 -6.07
N PHE A 52 0.31 -16.17 -5.86
CA PHE A 52 -0.99 -16.84 -5.87
C PHE A 52 -1.22 -17.66 -7.14
N THR A 53 -0.90 -17.10 -8.30
CA THR A 53 -1.11 -17.72 -9.61
C THR A 53 -0.21 -18.94 -9.86
N SER A 54 0.83 -19.13 -9.06
CA SER A 54 1.73 -20.28 -9.14
C SER A 54 1.38 -21.39 -8.13
N LEU A 55 0.37 -21.18 -7.29
CA LEU A 55 -0.15 -22.19 -6.35
C LEU A 55 -1.22 -23.04 -7.01
N THR A 56 -1.30 -24.29 -6.59
CA THR A 56 -2.45 -25.15 -6.88
C THR A 56 -3.62 -24.77 -5.98
N ASN A 57 -4.85 -25.13 -6.35
CA ASN A 57 -6.03 -24.92 -5.51
C ASN A 57 -5.89 -25.52 -4.10
N ILE A 58 -5.27 -26.71 -3.99
CA ILE A 58 -5.00 -27.37 -2.70
C ILE A 58 -4.05 -26.53 -1.83
N GLU A 59 -3.02 -25.93 -2.42
CA GLU A 59 -2.10 -25.04 -1.70
C GLU A 59 -2.80 -23.77 -1.25
N VAL A 60 -3.68 -23.20 -2.06
CA VAL A 60 -4.51 -22.03 -1.70
C VAL A 60 -5.47 -22.40 -0.55
N GLU A 61 -6.15 -23.53 -0.61
CA GLU A 61 -7.03 -24.00 0.47
C GLU A 61 -6.26 -24.19 1.78
N LYS A 62 -5.07 -24.77 1.75
CA LYS A 62 -4.20 -24.91 2.92
C LYS A 62 -3.77 -23.55 3.47
N TYR A 63 -3.39 -22.62 2.61
CA TYR A 63 -3.02 -21.26 3.01
C TYR A 63 -4.18 -20.57 3.73
N LEU A 64 -5.38 -20.63 3.19
CA LEU A 64 -6.58 -20.00 3.77
C LEU A 64 -7.03 -20.57 5.12
N GLN A 65 -6.49 -21.72 5.55
CA GLN A 65 -6.73 -22.25 6.89
C GLN A 65 -6.03 -21.46 8.00
N TYR A 66 -4.96 -20.73 7.68
CA TYR A 66 -4.18 -19.98 8.67
C TYR A 66 -3.93 -18.50 8.30
N ASN A 67 -4.08 -18.13 7.03
CA ASN A 67 -3.85 -16.75 6.58
C ASN A 67 -4.81 -16.38 5.45
N ASP A 68 -5.32 -15.15 5.46
CA ASP A 68 -6.25 -14.62 4.45
C ASP A 68 -5.74 -13.35 3.78
N LEU A 69 -4.42 -13.11 3.91
CA LEU A 69 -3.74 -11.91 3.45
C LEU A 69 -3.26 -12.06 2.00
N ILE A 70 -3.60 -11.09 1.16
CA ILE A 70 -3.13 -11.02 -0.21
C ILE A 70 -2.74 -9.59 -0.58
N PHE A 71 -1.56 -9.44 -1.18
CA PHE A 71 -1.06 -8.20 -1.73
C PHE A 71 -1.36 -8.15 -3.22
N ILE A 72 -1.86 -7.02 -3.67
CA ILE A 72 -2.35 -6.82 -5.04
C ILE A 72 -1.58 -5.65 -5.65
N PRO A 73 -0.41 -5.92 -6.28
CA PRO A 73 0.31 -4.89 -7.00
C PRO A 73 -0.51 -4.44 -8.21
N ILE A 74 -0.63 -3.13 -8.36
CA ILE A 74 -1.35 -2.49 -9.45
C ILE A 74 -0.40 -1.50 -10.12
N GLY A 75 -0.38 -1.50 -11.42
CA GLY A 75 0.42 -0.59 -12.22
C GLY A 75 -0.26 -0.25 -13.54
N ASN A 76 0.50 0.34 -14.40
CA ASN A 76 0.12 0.66 -15.76
C ASN A 76 1.20 0.24 -16.74
N VAL A 77 0.92 0.40 -18.00
CA VAL A 77 1.86 0.27 -19.10
C VAL A 77 2.01 1.63 -19.74
N GLN A 78 3.15 2.27 -19.53
CA GLN A 78 3.41 3.62 -20.06
C GLN A 78 4.88 3.83 -20.43
N ALA A 79 5.14 4.76 -21.34
CA ALA A 79 6.48 5.18 -21.70
C ALA A 79 7.22 5.76 -20.47
N TYR A 80 8.46 5.30 -20.24
CA TYR A 80 9.27 5.73 -19.10
C TYR A 80 10.77 5.77 -19.42
N GLY A 81 11.13 6.58 -20.39
CA GLY A 81 12.53 6.77 -20.80
C GLY A 81 13.20 5.48 -21.27
N VAL A 82 14.28 5.11 -20.60
CA VAL A 82 15.06 3.88 -20.92
C VAL A 82 14.52 2.61 -20.27
N LEU A 83 13.58 2.76 -19.35
CA LEU A 83 13.00 1.61 -18.64
C LEU A 83 11.93 0.94 -19.50
N PRO A 84 11.73 -0.37 -19.36
CA PRO A 84 10.59 -1.04 -19.96
C PRO A 84 9.26 -0.41 -19.54
N VAL A 85 8.28 -0.46 -20.41
CA VAL A 85 6.98 0.23 -20.24
C VAL A 85 6.14 -0.29 -19.07
N ASP A 86 6.52 -1.39 -18.45
CA ASP A 86 5.88 -1.98 -17.27
C ASP A 86 6.58 -1.63 -15.94
N CYS A 87 7.55 -0.71 -15.95
CA CYS A 87 8.43 -0.48 -14.81
C CYS A 87 7.70 -0.10 -13.51
N GLU A 88 6.63 0.68 -13.58
CA GLU A 88 5.85 1.04 -12.39
C GLU A 88 5.11 -0.18 -11.80
N TYR A 89 4.58 -1.06 -12.67
CA TYR A 89 4.01 -2.32 -12.20
C TYR A 89 5.08 -3.22 -11.57
N VAL A 90 6.24 -3.35 -12.19
CA VAL A 90 7.39 -4.12 -11.67
C VAL A 90 7.81 -3.62 -10.30
N ALA A 91 7.84 -2.31 -10.10
CA ALA A 91 8.16 -1.71 -8.79
C ALA A 91 7.10 -2.03 -7.74
N ALA A 92 5.82 -1.95 -8.09
CA ALA A 92 4.73 -2.33 -7.19
C ALA A 92 4.77 -3.83 -6.83
N GLU A 93 5.05 -4.71 -7.80
CA GLU A 93 5.16 -6.15 -7.59
C GLU A 93 6.35 -6.51 -6.70
N ALA A 94 7.53 -5.90 -6.93
CA ALA A 94 8.71 -6.11 -6.10
C ALA A 94 8.47 -5.70 -4.64
N MET A 95 7.82 -4.56 -4.42
CA MET A 95 7.44 -4.11 -3.07
C MET A 95 6.42 -5.05 -2.43
N ALA A 96 5.39 -5.47 -3.17
CA ALA A 96 4.39 -6.44 -2.71
C ALA A 96 5.02 -7.77 -2.30
N LEU A 97 6.01 -8.26 -3.08
CA LEU A 97 6.73 -9.49 -2.77
C LEU A 97 7.49 -9.37 -1.45
N LYS A 98 8.21 -8.25 -1.24
CA LYS A 98 8.93 -8.00 0.02
C LYS A 98 7.99 -7.89 1.22
N MET A 99 6.84 -7.24 1.08
CA MET A 99 5.81 -7.18 2.12
C MET A 99 5.21 -8.58 2.41
N ALA A 100 4.99 -9.39 1.37
CA ALA A 100 4.48 -10.74 1.52
C ALA A 100 5.50 -11.67 2.22
N GLU A 101 6.80 -11.51 1.96
CA GLU A 101 7.87 -12.21 2.67
C GLU A 101 7.86 -11.91 4.18
N GLU A 102 7.65 -10.65 4.59
CA GLU A 102 7.63 -10.25 6.01
C GLU A 102 6.37 -10.71 6.76
N THR A 103 5.24 -10.85 6.07
CA THR A 103 3.92 -11.05 6.68
C THR A 103 3.31 -12.42 6.42
N ASP A 104 4.04 -13.28 5.75
CA ASP A 104 3.56 -14.58 5.25
C ASP A 104 2.35 -14.46 4.31
N GLY A 105 2.23 -13.33 3.60
CA GLY A 105 1.17 -13.05 2.64
C GLY A 105 1.40 -13.72 1.28
N LEU A 106 0.37 -13.66 0.41
CA LEU A 106 0.48 -13.99 -1.02
C LEU A 106 0.46 -12.74 -1.87
N VAL A 107 0.96 -12.85 -3.11
CA VAL A 107 0.93 -11.79 -4.12
C VAL A 107 0.04 -12.22 -5.28
N PHE A 108 -0.89 -11.35 -5.70
CA PHE A 108 -1.73 -11.55 -6.88
C PHE A 108 -1.17 -10.70 -8.04
N PRO A 109 -0.39 -11.27 -8.96
CA PRO A 109 0.31 -10.53 -10.01
C PRO A 109 -0.56 -10.20 -11.23
N TYR A 110 0.03 -9.49 -12.21
CA TYR A 110 -0.48 -9.23 -13.57
C TYR A 110 -1.60 -8.19 -13.70
N LEU A 111 -1.72 -7.25 -12.75
CA LEU A 111 -2.70 -6.17 -12.82
C LEU A 111 -2.06 -4.84 -13.27
N GLN A 112 -1.59 -4.80 -14.51
CA GLN A 112 -0.80 -3.71 -15.06
C GLN A 112 -1.57 -2.81 -16.05
N PHE A 113 -2.85 -3.06 -16.30
CA PHE A 113 -3.64 -2.26 -17.24
C PHE A 113 -4.64 -1.38 -16.48
N THR A 114 -4.12 -0.30 -15.89
CA THR A 114 -4.91 0.70 -15.18
C THR A 114 -4.65 2.09 -15.77
N TYR A 115 -5.25 3.11 -15.17
CA TYR A 115 -5.14 4.48 -15.64
C TYR A 115 -3.69 5.00 -15.51
N PRO A 116 -3.03 5.38 -16.62
CA PRO A 116 -1.64 5.85 -16.59
C PRO A 116 -1.51 7.36 -16.29
N GLY A 117 -2.63 8.07 -16.17
CA GLY A 117 -2.65 9.53 -16.12
C GLY A 117 -3.10 10.17 -17.42
N ASP A 118 -3.42 11.45 -17.37
CA ASP A 118 -3.92 12.20 -18.53
C ASP A 118 -2.80 12.61 -19.50
N GLY A 119 -1.56 12.64 -19.02
CA GLY A 119 -0.51 13.39 -19.65
C GLY A 119 0.44 12.61 -20.53
N ILE A 120 0.64 11.30 -20.31
CA ILE A 120 1.64 10.56 -21.08
C ILE A 120 1.00 9.99 -22.34
N ILE A 121 1.24 10.67 -23.45
CA ILE A 121 0.72 10.31 -24.78
C ILE A 121 1.89 9.82 -25.61
N GLY A 122 1.69 8.69 -26.34
CA GLY A 122 2.69 8.23 -27.29
C GLY A 122 2.85 6.72 -27.30
N ARG A 123 3.86 6.28 -28.04
CA ARG A 123 4.16 4.85 -28.19
C ARG A 123 4.65 4.26 -26.85
N GLY A 124 4.08 3.11 -26.50
CA GLY A 124 4.41 2.43 -25.24
C GLY A 124 3.43 2.73 -24.10
N THR A 125 2.50 3.69 -24.27
CA THR A 125 1.47 3.96 -23.27
C THR A 125 0.13 3.33 -23.69
N VAL A 126 -0.45 2.53 -22.80
CA VAL A 126 -1.77 1.92 -22.97
C VAL A 126 -2.78 2.67 -22.10
N HIS A 127 -3.63 3.46 -22.75
CA HIS A 127 -4.63 4.27 -22.06
C HIS A 127 -5.83 3.44 -21.62
N VAL A 128 -6.04 3.40 -20.29
CA VAL A 128 -7.23 2.84 -19.66
C VAL A 128 -7.84 3.93 -18.80
N SER A 129 -9.15 4.23 -18.98
CA SER A 129 -9.80 5.25 -18.14
C SER A 129 -9.93 4.78 -16.69
N PRO A 130 -10.01 5.68 -15.69
CA PRO A 130 -10.23 5.30 -14.30
C PRO A 130 -11.45 4.40 -14.12
N ALA A 131 -12.56 4.72 -14.78
CA ALA A 131 -13.78 3.93 -14.72
C ALA A 131 -13.60 2.50 -15.26
N ALA A 132 -12.87 2.33 -16.38
CA ALA A 132 -12.57 1.02 -16.94
C ALA A 132 -11.63 0.22 -16.01
N GLY A 133 -10.64 0.86 -15.41
CA GLY A 133 -9.76 0.25 -14.41
C GLY A 133 -10.54 -0.24 -13.19
N ILE A 134 -11.43 0.57 -12.64
CA ILE A 134 -12.30 0.17 -11.51
C ILE A 134 -13.20 -0.99 -11.92
N ALA A 135 -13.83 -0.92 -13.10
CA ALA A 135 -14.70 -1.99 -13.60
C ALA A 135 -13.96 -3.32 -13.79
N TYR A 136 -12.69 -3.27 -14.16
CA TYR A 136 -11.81 -4.45 -14.29
C TYR A 136 -11.39 -5.01 -12.92
N LEU A 137 -10.94 -4.17 -12.00
CA LEU A 137 -10.39 -4.61 -10.72
C LEU A 137 -11.46 -5.06 -9.71
N LYS A 138 -12.64 -4.43 -9.72
CA LYS A 138 -13.71 -4.70 -8.75
C LYS A 138 -14.22 -6.16 -8.75
N PRO A 139 -14.49 -6.82 -9.88
CA PRO A 139 -14.85 -8.24 -9.88
C PRO A 139 -13.73 -9.15 -9.39
N ILE A 140 -12.46 -8.80 -9.61
CA ILE A 140 -11.30 -9.53 -9.08
C ILE A 140 -11.30 -9.45 -7.55
N ALA A 141 -11.40 -8.24 -6.99
CA ALA A 141 -11.47 -7.99 -5.55
C ALA A 141 -12.58 -8.81 -4.88
N ARG A 142 -13.78 -8.81 -5.46
CA ARG A 142 -14.92 -9.60 -4.97
C ARG A 142 -14.68 -11.10 -5.08
N SER A 143 -14.03 -11.56 -6.14
CA SER A 143 -13.72 -12.97 -6.33
C SER A 143 -12.73 -13.46 -5.28
N LEU A 144 -11.69 -12.69 -5.01
CA LEU A 144 -10.73 -12.98 -3.94
C LEU A 144 -11.41 -13.02 -2.56
N LEU A 145 -12.29 -12.06 -2.28
CA LEU A 145 -13.05 -12.07 -1.02
C LEU A 145 -13.92 -13.32 -0.87
N ARG A 146 -14.63 -13.72 -1.93
CA ARG A 146 -15.47 -14.95 -1.91
C ARG A 146 -14.65 -16.21 -1.70
N GLN A 147 -13.40 -16.25 -2.13
CA GLN A 147 -12.48 -17.35 -1.87
C GLN A 147 -11.94 -17.38 -0.44
N GLY A 148 -12.06 -16.28 0.32
CA GLY A 148 -11.61 -16.19 1.70
C GLY A 148 -10.49 -15.18 1.94
N PHE A 149 -9.96 -14.53 0.91
CA PHE A 149 -8.96 -13.46 1.05
C PHE A 149 -9.62 -12.16 1.56
N LYS A 150 -9.73 -12.06 2.88
CA LYS A 150 -10.41 -10.93 3.54
C LYS A 150 -9.49 -9.71 3.70
N ARG A 151 -8.18 -9.94 3.90
CA ARG A 151 -7.20 -8.87 4.02
C ARG A 151 -6.54 -8.62 2.67
N GLN A 152 -7.14 -7.71 1.90
CA GLN A 152 -6.63 -7.29 0.60
C GLN A 152 -5.86 -5.98 0.74
N ILE A 153 -4.61 -5.96 0.30
CA ILE A 153 -3.75 -4.77 0.31
C ILE A 153 -3.32 -4.46 -1.12
N TYR A 154 -3.78 -3.33 -1.63
CA TYR A 154 -3.46 -2.83 -2.95
C TYR A 154 -2.21 -1.95 -2.87
N ILE A 155 -1.29 -2.09 -3.83
CA ILE A 155 -0.01 -1.38 -3.82
C ILE A 155 0.26 -0.80 -5.19
N THR A 156 0.67 0.45 -5.25
CA THR A 156 1.21 1.11 -6.44
C THR A 156 2.55 1.74 -6.14
N VAL A 157 3.41 1.87 -7.14
CA VAL A 157 4.70 2.57 -7.05
C VAL A 157 4.92 3.34 -8.34
N GLY A 158 5.28 4.62 -8.22
CA GLY A 158 5.64 5.47 -9.35
C GLY A 158 4.47 6.08 -10.11
N ASN A 159 3.31 5.50 -10.00
CA ASN A 159 2.14 5.97 -10.72
C ASN A 159 1.36 7.02 -9.91
N ASN A 160 1.61 8.28 -10.20
CA ASN A 160 0.90 9.40 -9.56
C ASN A 160 -0.60 9.44 -9.91
N ALA A 161 -1.03 8.75 -10.95
CA ALA A 161 -2.43 8.67 -11.38
C ALA A 161 -3.16 7.41 -10.86
N ALA A 162 -2.46 6.46 -10.25
CA ALA A 162 -3.06 5.27 -9.68
C ALA A 162 -4.13 5.54 -8.61
N PRO A 163 -3.99 6.59 -7.76
CA PRO A 163 -5.03 6.94 -6.79
C PRO A 163 -6.41 7.17 -7.40
N GLU A 164 -6.52 7.66 -8.65
CA GLU A 164 -7.80 7.88 -9.35
C GLU A 164 -8.54 6.57 -9.65
N THR A 165 -7.83 5.46 -9.71
CA THR A 165 -8.42 4.13 -9.90
C THR A 165 -8.53 3.36 -8.59
N VAL A 166 -7.46 3.32 -7.80
CA VAL A 166 -7.36 2.42 -6.65
C VAL A 166 -8.12 2.93 -5.43
N SER A 167 -8.08 4.23 -5.15
CA SER A 167 -8.84 4.80 -4.01
C SER A 167 -10.34 4.65 -4.19
N PRO A 168 -10.95 4.99 -5.34
CA PRO A 168 -12.37 4.72 -5.59
C PRO A 168 -12.69 3.23 -5.58
N LEU A 169 -11.81 2.37 -6.12
CA LEU A 169 -11.99 0.92 -6.06
C LEU A 169 -12.15 0.42 -4.63
N VAL A 170 -11.22 0.81 -3.73
CA VAL A 170 -11.25 0.38 -2.32
C VAL A 170 -12.51 0.90 -1.63
N LEU A 171 -12.92 2.13 -1.94
CA LEU A 171 -14.15 2.72 -1.42
C LEU A 171 -15.39 1.96 -1.89
N GLU A 172 -15.54 1.72 -3.20
CA GLU A 172 -16.63 0.96 -3.79
C GLU A 172 -16.69 -0.47 -3.24
N PHE A 173 -15.53 -1.12 -3.14
CA PHE A 173 -15.42 -2.46 -2.55
C PHE A 173 -15.96 -2.47 -1.11
N PHE A 174 -15.59 -1.48 -0.29
CA PHE A 174 -16.11 -1.34 1.07
C PHE A 174 -17.63 -1.12 1.09
N TYR A 175 -18.16 -0.21 0.28
CA TYR A 175 -19.60 0.05 0.23
C TYR A 175 -20.41 -1.18 -0.14
N GLU A 176 -19.89 -2.03 -1.03
CA GLU A 176 -20.57 -3.24 -1.45
C GLU A 176 -20.44 -4.41 -0.48
N THR A 177 -19.25 -4.61 0.08
CA THR A 177 -18.91 -5.81 0.84
C THR A 177 -18.87 -5.59 2.34
N LYS A 178 -18.83 -4.34 2.80
CA LYS A 178 -18.57 -3.93 4.19
C LYS A 178 -17.24 -4.47 4.74
N THR A 179 -16.32 -4.85 3.85
CA THR A 179 -14.99 -5.36 4.23
C THR A 179 -13.95 -4.27 3.92
N PRO A 180 -13.29 -3.70 4.93
CA PRO A 180 -12.18 -2.79 4.71
C PRO A 180 -11.03 -3.48 3.98
N ALA A 181 -10.50 -2.81 2.97
CA ALA A 181 -9.24 -3.12 2.32
C ALA A 181 -8.28 -1.95 2.50
N LEU A 182 -6.99 -2.16 2.24
CA LEU A 182 -5.97 -1.13 2.37
C LEU A 182 -5.39 -0.79 1.01
N TYR A 183 -5.17 0.49 0.75
CA TYR A 183 -4.36 0.98 -0.37
C TYR A 183 -3.07 1.60 0.16
N ILE A 184 -1.94 1.19 -0.39
CA ILE A 184 -0.60 1.70 -0.08
C ILE A 184 -0.03 2.37 -1.33
N GLU A 185 0.22 3.65 -1.23
CA GLU A 185 1.07 4.37 -2.19
C GLU A 185 2.53 4.11 -1.79
N GLY A 186 3.22 3.23 -2.53
CA GLY A 186 4.60 2.83 -2.22
C GLY A 186 5.57 4.01 -2.24
N ASP A 187 5.31 5.03 -3.05
CA ASP A 187 6.10 6.27 -3.07
C ASP A 187 6.13 6.97 -1.71
N VAL A 188 5.07 6.88 -0.93
CA VAL A 188 5.04 7.43 0.45
C VAL A 188 6.05 6.71 1.32
N LEU A 189 6.19 5.40 1.18
CA LEU A 189 7.16 4.60 1.94
C LEU A 189 8.59 4.87 1.47
N LEU A 190 8.80 4.95 0.16
CA LEU A 190 10.10 5.24 -0.45
C LEU A 190 10.61 6.64 -0.05
N ARG A 191 9.74 7.65 -0.02
CA ARG A 191 10.10 8.98 0.45
C ARG A 191 10.57 9.01 1.91
N LYS A 192 10.00 8.18 2.78
CA LYS A 192 10.41 8.09 4.19
C LYS A 192 11.85 7.63 4.39
N VAL A 193 12.39 6.87 3.44
CA VAL A 193 13.79 6.42 3.44
C VAL A 193 14.69 7.23 2.50
N ASN A 194 14.18 8.35 1.97
CA ASN A 194 14.88 9.19 0.98
C ASN A 194 15.36 8.38 -0.23
N ALA A 195 14.57 7.45 -0.72
CA ALA A 195 14.93 6.59 -1.82
C ALA A 195 15.09 7.38 -3.13
N ASP A 196 16.11 7.05 -3.90
CA ASP A 196 16.27 7.48 -5.28
C ASP A 196 15.34 6.64 -6.16
N PHE A 197 14.32 7.27 -6.72
CA PHE A 197 13.29 6.59 -7.48
C PHE A 197 13.83 5.86 -8.71
N THR A 198 14.83 6.43 -9.41
CA THR A 198 15.48 5.77 -10.55
C THR A 198 16.12 4.46 -10.12
N LYS A 199 16.89 4.47 -9.02
CA LYS A 199 17.53 3.28 -8.49
C LYS A 199 16.51 2.25 -8.02
N VAL A 200 15.39 2.70 -7.42
CA VAL A 200 14.28 1.83 -7.01
C VAL A 200 13.73 1.04 -8.20
N MET A 201 13.55 1.67 -9.36
CA MET A 201 13.11 0.96 -10.57
C MET A 201 14.08 -0.16 -10.96
N PHE A 202 15.38 0.12 -11.02
CA PHE A 202 16.39 -0.91 -11.30
C PHE A 202 16.38 -2.02 -10.23
N GLY A 203 16.25 -1.63 -8.96
CA GLY A 203 16.15 -2.57 -7.83
C GLY A 203 14.95 -3.49 -7.94
N ALA A 204 13.82 -2.98 -8.38
CA ALA A 204 12.60 -3.76 -8.56
C ALA A 204 12.77 -4.87 -9.61
N TYR A 205 13.37 -4.56 -10.76
CA TYR A 205 13.72 -5.57 -11.76
C TYR A 205 14.69 -6.62 -11.19
N SER A 206 15.64 -6.21 -10.36
CA SER A 206 16.57 -7.13 -9.69
C SER A 206 15.84 -8.06 -8.71
N VAL A 207 14.95 -7.53 -7.88
CA VAL A 207 14.15 -8.31 -6.91
C VAL A 207 13.32 -9.39 -7.62
N LEU A 208 12.81 -9.08 -8.82
CA LEU A 208 12.01 -10.02 -9.61
C LEU A 208 12.84 -10.90 -10.57
N ASN A 209 14.17 -10.84 -10.52
CA ASN A 209 15.09 -11.53 -11.44
C ASN A 209 14.86 -11.16 -12.91
N ARG A 210 14.50 -9.91 -13.19
CA ARG A 210 14.21 -9.35 -14.52
C ARG A 210 15.18 -8.24 -14.93
N LEU A 211 16.34 -8.13 -14.27
CA LEU A 211 17.28 -7.02 -14.50
C LEU A 211 17.75 -6.94 -15.97
N ASP A 212 17.81 -8.05 -16.68
CA ASP A 212 18.20 -8.12 -18.08
C ASP A 212 17.15 -7.55 -19.06
N ASP A 213 15.92 -7.30 -18.59
CA ASP A 213 14.89 -6.62 -19.36
C ASP A 213 15.22 -5.14 -19.57
N ILE A 214 16.10 -4.55 -18.73
CA ILE A 214 16.55 -3.16 -18.88
C ILE A 214 17.70 -3.12 -19.91
N PRO A 215 17.53 -2.46 -21.06
CA PRO A 215 18.55 -2.44 -22.10
C PRO A 215 19.81 -1.68 -21.65
N LEU A 216 20.97 -2.18 -22.09
CA LEU A 216 22.26 -1.50 -21.89
C LEU A 216 22.52 -0.52 -23.03
N ASN A 217 23.26 0.55 -22.70
CA ASN A 217 23.75 1.54 -23.69
C ASN A 217 22.63 2.18 -24.53
N PHE A 218 21.42 2.16 -24.04
CA PHE A 218 20.32 2.86 -24.67
C PHE A 218 20.40 4.35 -24.33
N THR A 219 20.45 5.19 -25.35
CA THR A 219 20.41 6.65 -25.17
C THR A 219 19.06 7.14 -25.69
N PRO A 220 18.13 7.51 -24.81
CA PRO A 220 16.86 8.08 -25.27
C PRO A 220 17.12 9.41 -25.98
N THR A 221 16.41 9.66 -27.05
CA THR A 221 16.36 10.98 -27.67
C THR A 221 15.46 11.84 -26.81
N VAL A 222 16.04 12.69 -25.98
CA VAL A 222 15.27 13.62 -25.16
C VAL A 222 15.01 14.88 -26.00
N ALA A 223 13.83 14.96 -26.58
CA ALA A 223 13.33 16.22 -27.13
C ALA A 223 12.67 17.00 -25.99
N LYS A 224 13.11 18.22 -25.75
CA LYS A 224 12.48 19.10 -24.79
C LYS A 224 11.33 19.82 -25.47
N HIS A 225 10.12 19.53 -25.05
CA HIS A 225 8.94 20.24 -25.53
C HIS A 225 8.67 21.43 -24.61
N ASP A 226 8.85 22.64 -25.14
CA ASP A 226 8.61 23.89 -24.42
C ASP A 226 7.26 24.48 -24.85
N ILE A 227 6.18 23.75 -24.49
CA ILE A 227 4.82 24.20 -24.76
C ILE A 227 4.24 24.71 -23.43
N ASP A 228 3.94 26.02 -23.39
CA ASP A 228 3.22 26.57 -22.24
C ASP A 228 1.78 26.03 -22.21
N GLN A 229 1.49 25.20 -21.22
CA GLN A 229 0.17 24.61 -20.99
C GLN A 229 -0.58 25.32 -19.86
N GLY A 230 -0.07 26.45 -19.35
CA GLY A 230 -0.65 27.15 -18.21
C GLY A 230 -0.51 26.45 -16.86
N LEU A 231 0.21 25.32 -16.81
CA LEU A 231 0.30 24.47 -15.61
C LEU A 231 0.90 25.18 -14.41
N ALA A 232 1.83 26.13 -14.64
CA ALA A 232 2.45 26.89 -13.55
C ALA A 232 1.41 27.67 -12.74
N THR A 233 0.46 28.32 -13.42
CA THR A 233 -0.62 29.06 -12.77
C THR A 233 -1.64 28.13 -12.11
N LEU A 234 -2.03 27.06 -12.79
CA LEU A 234 -3.01 26.09 -12.25
C LEU A 234 -2.48 25.40 -10.98
N ARG A 235 -1.17 25.11 -10.93
CA ARG A 235 -0.50 24.50 -9.78
C ARG A 235 -0.37 25.45 -8.58
N MET A 236 -0.61 26.74 -8.72
CA MET A 236 -0.66 27.66 -7.57
C MET A 236 -1.84 27.38 -6.63
N ILE A 237 -2.91 26.80 -7.16
CA ILE A 237 -4.12 26.46 -6.38
C ILE A 237 -4.24 24.96 -6.11
N ASN A 238 -3.40 24.14 -6.75
CA ASN A 238 -3.34 22.70 -6.58
C ASN A 238 -1.90 22.25 -6.33
N SER A 239 -1.69 21.27 -5.47
CA SER A 239 -0.35 20.85 -5.01
C SER A 239 0.45 20.07 -6.04
N SER A 240 -0.19 19.40 -6.99
CA SER A 240 0.45 18.62 -8.05
C SER A 240 -0.40 18.65 -9.32
N GLY A 241 0.18 18.26 -10.44
CA GLY A 241 -0.56 18.12 -11.70
C GLY A 241 -1.16 16.71 -11.81
N GLY A 242 -2.45 16.63 -12.10
CA GLY A 242 -3.15 15.38 -12.34
C GLY A 242 -4.63 15.47 -12.06
N ALA A 243 -5.40 14.47 -12.44
CA ALA A 243 -6.84 14.44 -12.26
C ALA A 243 -7.24 14.54 -10.78
N ARG A 244 -6.47 13.91 -9.89
CA ARG A 244 -6.67 13.97 -8.44
C ARG A 244 -6.62 15.40 -7.90
N ASP A 245 -5.81 16.25 -8.49
CA ASP A 245 -5.64 17.64 -8.07
C ASP A 245 -6.48 18.62 -8.90
N GLY A 246 -7.37 18.09 -9.74
CA GLY A 246 -8.28 18.88 -10.56
C GLY A 246 -7.64 19.52 -11.80
N ILE A 247 -6.44 19.07 -12.18
CA ILE A 247 -5.77 19.50 -13.40
C ILE A 247 -5.77 18.33 -14.39
N VAL A 248 -6.49 18.47 -15.48
CA VAL A 248 -6.60 17.47 -16.55
C VAL A 248 -6.30 18.09 -17.91
N GLY A 249 -6.03 17.26 -18.91
CA GLY A 249 -5.82 17.73 -20.28
C GLY A 249 -4.45 18.37 -20.53
N PHE A 250 -3.45 18.06 -19.73
CA PHE A 250 -2.06 18.41 -20.00
C PHE A 250 -1.35 17.28 -20.75
N VAL A 251 -0.23 17.57 -21.40
CA VAL A 251 0.54 16.58 -22.15
C VAL A 251 1.95 16.45 -21.58
N MET A 252 2.38 15.21 -21.34
CA MET A 252 3.79 14.82 -21.22
C MET A 252 4.13 13.97 -22.44
N PHE A 253 5.13 14.36 -23.18
CA PHE A 253 5.58 13.56 -24.33
C PHE A 253 6.38 12.35 -23.84
N GLU A 254 6.39 11.28 -24.62
CA GLU A 254 7.08 10.04 -24.26
C GLU A 254 8.59 10.20 -24.03
N ASP A 255 9.19 11.17 -24.71
CA ASP A 255 10.62 11.52 -24.58
C ASP A 255 10.91 12.45 -23.38
N ASP A 256 9.89 13.07 -22.78
CA ASP A 256 9.99 13.85 -21.54
C ASP A 256 9.76 12.97 -20.30
N ALA A 257 9.03 11.86 -20.45
CA ALA A 257 8.71 10.97 -19.36
C ALA A 257 9.93 10.13 -18.93
N GLY A 258 10.32 10.23 -17.66
CA GLY A 258 11.48 9.51 -17.12
C GLY A 258 12.83 10.04 -17.64
N ALA A 259 12.85 11.26 -18.06
CA ALA A 259 13.89 11.94 -18.82
C ALA A 259 15.27 12.13 -18.18
N PRO A 260 15.71 11.70 -17.03
CA PRO A 260 17.14 11.84 -16.76
C PRO A 260 17.95 10.57 -16.84
N VAL A 261 17.36 9.44 -17.17
CA VAL A 261 18.13 8.20 -17.25
C VAL A 261 18.90 8.17 -18.58
N LYS A 262 20.15 8.60 -18.52
CA LYS A 262 21.11 8.51 -19.63
C LYS A 262 21.45 7.05 -19.93
N ALA A 263 22.26 6.82 -20.96
CA ALA A 263 22.80 5.51 -21.27
C ALA A 263 23.32 4.80 -20.00
N VAL A 264 22.90 3.57 -19.78
CA VAL A 264 23.26 2.77 -18.60
C VAL A 264 24.31 1.75 -19.00
N THR A 265 25.49 1.78 -18.37
CA THR A 265 26.49 0.72 -18.52
C THR A 265 26.10 -0.51 -17.68
N ALA A 266 26.75 -1.66 -17.96
CA ALA A 266 26.51 -2.88 -17.19
C ALA A 266 26.81 -2.69 -15.69
N GLU A 267 27.89 -1.98 -15.37
CA GLU A 267 28.30 -1.67 -14.00
C GLU A 267 27.29 -0.76 -13.30
N GLN A 268 26.81 0.28 -13.99
CA GLN A 268 25.78 1.18 -13.44
C GLN A 268 24.46 0.44 -13.20
N ARG A 269 24.03 -0.42 -14.18
CA ARG A 269 22.83 -1.24 -14.04
C ARG A 269 22.91 -2.12 -12.79
N ALA A 270 24.05 -2.80 -12.59
CA ALA A 270 24.26 -3.68 -11.44
C ALA A 270 24.30 -2.89 -10.11
N ALA A 271 25.01 -1.75 -10.08
CA ALA A 271 25.10 -0.92 -8.89
C ALA A 271 23.74 -0.34 -8.49
N TRP A 272 23.01 0.25 -9.43
CA TRP A 272 21.68 0.82 -9.19
C TRP A 272 20.65 -0.25 -8.81
N ALA A 273 20.74 -1.43 -9.41
CA ALA A 273 19.88 -2.57 -9.06
C ALA A 273 20.08 -2.98 -7.60
N LYS A 274 21.32 -3.07 -7.14
CA LYS A 274 21.62 -3.39 -5.73
C LYS A 274 21.12 -2.30 -4.79
N GLU A 275 21.50 -1.06 -5.03
CA GLU A 275 21.09 0.07 -4.18
C GLU A 275 19.56 0.23 -4.13
N GLY A 276 18.88 0.08 -5.26
CA GLY A 276 17.43 0.17 -5.34
C GLY A 276 16.71 -0.98 -4.62
N ALA A 277 17.25 -2.20 -4.69
CA ALA A 277 16.73 -3.33 -3.93
C ALA A 277 16.87 -3.11 -2.42
N ASP A 278 18.03 -2.58 -1.97
CA ASP A 278 18.27 -2.21 -0.57
C ASP A 278 17.30 -1.11 -0.11
N MET A 279 16.96 -0.12 -0.97
CA MET A 279 15.97 0.92 -0.68
C MET A 279 14.54 0.37 -0.54
N ILE A 280 14.13 -0.55 -1.42
CA ILE A 280 12.82 -1.23 -1.30
C ILE A 280 12.74 -1.98 0.01
N GLU A 281 13.76 -2.76 0.36
CA GLU A 281 13.80 -3.50 1.62
C GLU A 281 13.75 -2.57 2.83
N ALA A 282 14.51 -1.47 2.82
CA ALA A 282 14.48 -0.46 3.89
C ALA A 282 13.09 0.18 4.04
N ALA A 283 12.42 0.51 2.94
CA ALA A 283 11.08 1.10 2.96
C ALA A 283 10.04 0.13 3.54
N VAL A 284 10.11 -1.14 3.17
CA VAL A 284 9.21 -2.19 3.69
C VAL A 284 9.45 -2.42 5.18
N LYS A 285 10.71 -2.54 5.62
CA LYS A 285 11.06 -2.67 7.04
C LYS A 285 10.58 -1.47 7.87
N GLN A 286 10.76 -0.25 7.36
CA GLN A 286 10.31 0.95 8.08
C GLN A 286 8.77 1.01 8.18
N ALA A 287 8.05 0.42 7.25
CA ALA A 287 6.59 0.38 7.27
C ALA A 287 6.03 -0.52 8.39
N ASP A 288 6.84 -1.45 8.94
CA ASP A 288 6.40 -2.45 9.93
C ASP A 288 5.13 -3.18 9.47
N MET A 289 5.26 -3.92 8.38
CA MET A 289 4.11 -4.54 7.71
C MET A 289 3.35 -5.52 8.60
N LYS A 290 3.98 -6.14 9.57
CA LYS A 290 3.28 -7.00 10.55
C LYS A 290 2.29 -6.19 11.38
N LYS A 291 2.69 -5.00 11.82
CA LYS A 291 1.81 -4.08 12.55
C LYS A 291 0.70 -3.54 11.65
N VAL A 292 1.01 -3.18 10.40
CA VAL A 292 0.01 -2.73 9.42
C VAL A 292 -1.06 -3.80 9.19
N VAL A 293 -0.67 -5.04 8.94
CA VAL A 293 -1.57 -6.18 8.72
C VAL A 293 -2.42 -6.46 9.96
N GLN A 294 -1.83 -6.38 11.17
CA GLN A 294 -2.60 -6.50 12.41
C GLN A 294 -3.61 -5.35 12.57
N SER A 295 -3.20 -4.12 12.27
CA SER A 295 -4.09 -2.95 12.33
C SER A 295 -5.26 -3.06 11.35
N LEU A 296 -5.03 -3.61 10.14
CA LEU A 296 -6.10 -3.88 9.19
C LEU A 296 -7.10 -4.90 9.75
N LEU A 297 -6.62 -5.98 10.37
CA LEU A 297 -7.46 -6.99 11.02
C LEU A 297 -8.31 -6.36 12.14
N ASP A 298 -7.69 -5.53 12.99
CA ASP A 298 -8.38 -4.84 14.09
C ASP A 298 -9.43 -3.87 13.54
N HIS A 299 -9.12 -3.16 12.45
CA HIS A 299 -10.07 -2.27 11.78
C HIS A 299 -11.25 -3.04 11.14
N GLN A 300 -10.99 -4.19 10.53
CA GLN A 300 -12.05 -5.07 10.01
C GLN A 300 -12.97 -5.58 11.14
N ARG A 301 -12.39 -5.93 12.29
CA ARG A 301 -13.15 -6.31 13.49
C ARG A 301 -13.99 -5.13 13.99
N PHE A 302 -13.41 -3.95 14.16
CA PHE A 302 -14.12 -2.72 14.54
C PHE A 302 -15.27 -2.41 13.57
N THR A 303 -15.03 -2.51 12.28
CA THR A 303 -16.06 -2.27 11.25
C THR A 303 -17.26 -3.21 11.45
N ARG A 304 -17.02 -4.50 11.62
CA ARG A 304 -18.08 -5.50 11.80
C ARG A 304 -18.83 -5.32 13.11
N GLU A 305 -18.14 -5.05 14.20
CA GLU A 305 -18.71 -5.06 15.55
C GLU A 305 -19.37 -3.72 15.94
N TYR A 306 -18.87 -2.62 15.39
CA TYR A 306 -19.32 -1.28 15.77
C TYR A 306 -19.84 -0.43 14.61
N LEU A 307 -19.12 -0.36 13.49
CA LEU A 307 -19.46 0.57 12.42
C LEU A 307 -20.72 0.13 11.67
N ILE A 308 -20.81 -1.12 11.25
CA ILE A 308 -21.98 -1.65 10.51
C ILE A 308 -23.26 -1.56 11.35
N PRO A 309 -23.31 -2.06 12.61
CA PRO A 309 -24.50 -1.92 13.44
C PRO A 309 -24.91 -0.46 13.65
N LYS A 310 -23.94 0.47 13.73
CA LYS A 310 -24.24 1.91 13.87
C LYS A 310 -24.88 2.46 12.60
N PHE A 311 -24.40 2.09 11.42
CA PHE A 311 -25.02 2.49 10.14
C PHE A 311 -26.45 1.94 10.00
N ASP A 312 -26.64 0.67 10.36
CA ASP A 312 -27.97 0.01 10.26
C ASP A 312 -28.99 0.59 11.24
N SER A 313 -28.54 1.22 12.33
CA SER A 313 -29.39 1.87 13.33
C SER A 313 -29.81 3.29 12.96
N LEU A 314 -29.24 3.90 11.91
CA LEU A 314 -29.62 5.25 11.49
C LEU A 314 -31.01 5.22 10.83
N PRO A 315 -31.87 6.22 11.09
CA PRO A 315 -33.16 6.35 10.40
C PRO A 315 -32.92 6.49 8.89
N ARG A 316 -33.64 5.74 8.09
CA ARG A 316 -33.65 5.82 6.63
C ARG A 316 -34.46 7.00 6.15
#